data_43464da67cbe10d924929c0b8a3506bc
#
_entry.id   43464da67cbe10d924929c0b8a3506bc
#
_cell.length_a   1.000
_cell.length_b   1.000
_cell.length_c   1.000
_cell.angle_alpha   90.00
_cell.angle_beta   90.00
_cell.angle_gamma   90.00
#
_symmetry.space_group_name_H-M   'P 1'
#
loop_
_entity.id
_entity.type
_entity.pdbx_description
1 polymer ?
#
loop_
_entity_poly.entity_id
_entity_poly.type
_entity_poly.pdbx_seq_one_letter_code
_entity_poly.pdbx_strand_id
1 'polypeptide(L)'
;MTELALPKIDKKIIERKSEIVKKLSKISGSDNVLSHPDEIKPYETDALAAYTQTPLSVILPKDTNEVSEILKYCHKENIKVIPRGAGTGLSGGALPLKDAVILGLSLIHI
;
A
#
# COMPACT_ATOMS: atom_id res chain seq x y z
N MET A 1 -21.00 18.98 -15.99
CA MET A 1 -20.22 19.15 -14.82
C MET A 1 -19.32 17.98 -14.60
N THR A 2 -18.10 18.27 -14.45
CA THR A 2 -17.18 17.20 -14.17
C THR A 2 -16.98 17.07 -12.71
N GLU A 3 -17.44 16.00 -12.19
CA GLU A 3 -17.05 15.67 -10.86
C GLU A 3 -15.68 15.07 -10.90
N LEU A 4 -14.88 15.52 -9.97
CA LEU A 4 -13.67 14.79 -9.69
C LEU A 4 -14.10 13.50 -9.04
N ALA A 5 -14.22 12.49 -9.88
CA ALA A 5 -14.56 11.17 -9.38
C ALA A 5 -13.37 10.66 -8.59
N LEU A 6 -13.47 10.71 -7.28
CA LEU A 6 -12.52 10.02 -6.44
C LEU A 6 -12.69 8.53 -6.68
N PRO A 7 -11.61 7.76 -6.79
CA PRO A 7 -11.73 6.32 -6.94
C PRO A 7 -12.52 5.77 -5.77
N LYS A 8 -13.50 4.96 -6.07
CA LYS A 8 -14.27 4.32 -5.03
C LYS A 8 -13.46 3.21 -4.39
N ILE A 9 -13.69 3.00 -3.10
CA ILE A 9 -13.07 1.90 -2.38
C ILE A 9 -13.65 0.60 -2.91
N ASP A 10 -12.78 -0.34 -3.25
CA ASP A 10 -13.19 -1.65 -3.70
C ASP A 10 -13.36 -2.57 -2.49
N LYS A 11 -14.59 -2.78 -2.09
CA LYS A 11 -14.89 -3.61 -0.93
C LYS A 11 -14.47 -5.07 -1.11
N LYS A 12 -14.46 -5.55 -2.34
CA LYS A 12 -14.03 -6.92 -2.63
C LYS A 12 -12.56 -7.10 -2.30
N ILE A 13 -11.75 -6.08 -2.55
CA ILE A 13 -10.33 -6.11 -2.19
C ILE A 13 -10.17 -6.14 -0.67
N ILE A 14 -10.94 -5.33 0.04
CA ILE A 14 -10.87 -5.29 1.51
C ILE A 14 -11.23 -6.66 2.10
N GLU A 15 -12.24 -7.31 1.54
CA GLU A 15 -12.65 -8.64 2.01
C GLU A 15 -11.56 -9.69 1.80
N ARG A 16 -10.68 -9.47 0.84
CA ARG A 16 -9.58 -10.38 0.53
C ARG A 16 -8.30 -10.04 1.27
N LYS A 17 -8.35 -9.19 2.27
CA LYS A 17 -7.15 -8.72 2.97
C LYS A 17 -6.25 -9.86 3.44
N SER A 18 -6.80 -10.87 4.08
CA SER A 18 -6.01 -12.00 4.59
C SER A 18 -5.29 -12.74 3.46
N GLU A 19 -5.99 -12.98 2.37
CA GLU A 19 -5.43 -13.64 1.20
C GLU A 19 -4.30 -12.79 0.59
N ILE A 20 -4.54 -11.50 0.45
CA ILE A 20 -3.58 -10.57 -0.14
C ILE A 20 -2.33 -10.46 0.72
N VAL A 21 -2.50 -10.29 2.02
CA VAL A 21 -1.38 -10.20 2.97
C VAL A 21 -0.55 -11.48 2.92
N LYS A 22 -1.20 -12.64 2.86
CA LYS A 22 -0.51 -13.91 2.77
C LYS A 22 0.32 -14.02 1.50
N LYS A 23 -0.24 -13.61 0.37
CA LYS A 23 0.46 -13.66 -0.90
C LYS A 23 1.66 -12.70 -0.91
N LEU A 24 1.47 -11.49 -0.42
CA LEU A 24 2.55 -10.52 -0.34
C LEU A 24 3.66 -10.98 0.62
N SER A 25 3.28 -11.67 1.69
CA SER A 25 4.25 -12.23 2.63
C SER A 25 5.09 -13.32 2.00
N LYS A 26 4.56 -14.03 1.03
CA LYS A 26 5.35 -15.01 0.28
C LYS A 26 6.39 -14.34 -0.60
N ILE A 27 6.11 -13.14 -1.06
CA ILE A 27 7.05 -12.40 -1.91
C ILE A 27 8.15 -11.75 -1.08
N SER A 28 7.80 -11.06 -0.01
CA SER A 28 8.74 -10.21 0.74
C SER A 28 9.05 -10.70 2.15
N GLY A 29 8.40 -11.75 2.60
CA GLY A 29 8.52 -12.23 3.97
C GLY A 29 7.49 -11.59 4.89
N SER A 30 6.98 -12.35 5.85
CA SER A 30 5.93 -11.87 6.73
C SER A 30 6.36 -10.68 7.59
N ASP A 31 7.65 -10.60 7.93
CA ASP A 31 8.16 -9.49 8.74
C ASP A 31 8.18 -8.17 7.96
N ASN A 32 8.09 -8.24 6.65
CA ASN A 32 8.14 -7.07 5.78
C ASN A 32 6.78 -6.68 5.22
N VAL A 33 5.72 -7.32 5.71
CA VAL A 33 4.35 -6.99 5.31
C VAL A 33 3.59 -6.59 6.57
N LEU A 34 3.31 -5.31 6.69
CA LEU A 34 2.65 -4.76 7.86
C LEU A 34 1.15 -4.72 7.59
N SER A 35 0.37 -5.36 8.42
CA SER A 35 -1.07 -5.42 8.24
C SER A 35 -1.86 -5.00 9.46
N HIS A 36 -1.21 -4.97 10.63
CA HIS A 36 -1.86 -4.54 11.85
C HIS A 36 -1.84 -3.01 11.95
N PRO A 37 -2.94 -2.37 12.38
CA PRO A 37 -2.99 -0.90 12.47
C PRO A 37 -1.83 -0.28 13.24
N ASP A 38 -1.39 -0.89 14.33
CA ASP A 38 -0.28 -0.35 15.12
C ASP A 38 1.05 -0.38 14.38
N GLU A 39 1.24 -1.37 13.51
CA GLU A 39 2.44 -1.45 12.69
C GLU A 39 2.41 -0.43 11.56
N ILE A 40 1.23 -0.15 11.04
CA ILE A 40 1.04 0.74 9.89
C ILE A 40 1.07 2.20 10.30
N LYS A 41 0.66 2.50 11.52
CA LYS A 41 0.50 3.87 11.99
C LYS A 41 1.70 4.79 11.75
N PRO A 42 2.96 4.35 11.98
CA PRO A 42 4.11 5.20 11.68
C PRO A 42 4.22 5.61 10.21
N TYR A 43 3.64 4.83 9.31
CA TYR A 43 3.67 5.10 7.88
C TYR A 43 2.56 6.04 7.44
N GLU A 44 1.61 6.32 8.32
CA GLU A 44 0.53 7.26 8.06
C GLU A 44 0.90 8.69 8.43
N THR A 45 1.79 8.84 9.42
CA THR A 45 1.98 10.14 10.09
C THR A 45 2.61 11.21 9.25
N ASP A 46 3.54 10.87 8.37
CA ASP A 46 4.25 11.89 7.60
C ASP A 46 3.47 12.37 6.39
N ALA A 47 3.24 11.45 5.47
CA ALA A 47 2.62 11.79 4.21
C ALA A 47 1.10 11.67 4.27
N LEU A 48 0.59 10.97 5.27
CA LEU A 48 -0.81 10.62 5.35
C LEU A 48 -1.52 11.27 6.53
N ALA A 49 -0.92 12.29 7.13
CA ALA A 49 -1.51 12.96 8.30
C ALA A 49 -2.93 13.47 8.04
N ALA A 50 -3.23 13.80 6.79
CA ALA A 50 -4.55 14.27 6.41
C ALA A 50 -5.56 13.15 6.19
N TYR A 51 -5.09 11.91 6.16
CA TYR A 51 -5.97 10.76 5.93
C TYR A 51 -6.31 10.10 7.24
N THR A 52 -7.56 9.68 7.34
CA THR A 52 -8.05 8.95 8.50
C THR A 52 -8.12 7.47 8.26
N GLN A 53 -7.81 7.05 7.05
CA GLN A 53 -7.95 5.65 6.65
C GLN A 53 -6.63 4.90 6.73
N THR A 54 -6.70 3.71 7.33
CA THR A 54 -5.58 2.80 7.36
C THR A 54 -5.53 2.05 6.04
N PRO A 55 -4.36 1.97 5.38
CA PRO A 55 -4.25 1.20 4.16
C PRO A 55 -4.44 -0.30 4.42
N LEU A 56 -4.65 -1.04 3.35
CA LEU A 56 -4.80 -2.49 3.43
C LEU A 56 -3.56 -3.13 4.03
N SER A 57 -2.41 -2.70 3.58
CA SER A 57 -1.13 -3.22 4.05
C SER A 57 -0.01 -2.27 3.63
N VAL A 58 1.12 -2.36 4.31
CA VAL A 58 2.36 -1.68 3.92
C VAL A 58 3.39 -2.77 3.68
N ILE A 59 4.05 -2.74 2.53
CA ILE A 59 5.07 -3.71 2.17
C ILE A 59 6.42 -3.03 2.08
N LEU A 60 7.42 -3.66 2.66
CA LEU A 60 8.79 -3.17 2.68
C LEU A 60 9.66 -4.13 1.86
N PRO A 61 9.69 -3.98 0.53
CA PRO A 61 10.50 -4.86 -0.30
C PRO A 61 11.99 -4.60 -0.07
N LYS A 62 12.80 -5.63 -0.21
CA LYS A 62 14.24 -5.48 0.02
C LYS A 62 15.04 -5.20 -1.27
N ASP A 63 14.46 -5.46 -2.42
CA ASP A 63 15.14 -5.22 -3.70
C ASP A 63 14.15 -4.99 -4.84
N THR A 64 14.70 -4.63 -5.99
CA THR A 64 13.88 -4.35 -7.19
C THR A 64 13.13 -5.56 -7.68
N ASN A 65 13.67 -6.74 -7.47
CA ASN A 65 13.02 -7.96 -7.90
C ASN A 65 11.71 -8.17 -7.13
N GLU A 66 11.74 -7.93 -5.81
CA GLU A 66 10.53 -8.01 -5.01
C GLU A 66 9.50 -6.95 -5.41
N VAL A 67 9.96 -5.73 -5.71
CA VAL A 67 9.08 -4.68 -6.22
C VAL A 67 8.37 -5.16 -7.48
N SER A 68 9.10 -5.74 -8.41
CA SER A 68 8.53 -6.25 -9.65
C SER A 68 7.47 -7.31 -9.39
N GLU A 69 7.75 -8.24 -8.49
CA GLU A 69 6.80 -9.30 -8.15
C GLU A 69 5.54 -8.74 -7.51
N ILE A 70 5.70 -7.78 -6.61
CA ILE A 70 4.57 -7.14 -5.93
C ILE A 70 3.70 -6.40 -6.95
N LEU A 71 4.31 -5.64 -7.84
CA LEU A 71 3.57 -4.89 -8.84
C LEU A 71 2.83 -5.80 -9.80
N LYS A 72 3.45 -6.89 -10.23
CA LYS A 72 2.79 -7.86 -11.10
C LYS A 72 1.57 -8.48 -10.43
N TYR A 73 1.72 -8.88 -9.18
CA TYR A 73 0.62 -9.46 -8.44
C TYR A 73 -0.52 -8.46 -8.26
N CYS A 74 -0.19 -7.26 -7.82
CA CYS A 74 -1.20 -6.24 -7.58
C CYS A 74 -1.92 -5.82 -8.86
N HIS A 75 -1.16 -5.70 -9.96
CA HIS A 75 -1.76 -5.39 -11.25
C HIS A 75 -2.73 -6.47 -11.69
N LYS A 76 -2.32 -7.72 -11.56
CA LYS A 76 -3.15 -8.86 -11.94
C LYS A 76 -4.45 -8.90 -11.14
N GLU A 77 -4.38 -8.55 -9.86
CA GLU A 77 -5.52 -8.64 -8.96
C GLU A 77 -6.28 -7.33 -8.81
N ASN A 78 -5.91 -6.31 -9.58
CA ASN A 78 -6.54 -4.98 -9.52
C ASN A 78 -6.44 -4.34 -8.13
N ILE A 79 -5.30 -4.51 -7.48
CA ILE A 79 -5.03 -3.92 -6.18
C ILE A 79 -4.28 -2.61 -6.40
N LYS A 80 -4.75 -1.54 -5.77
CA LYS A 80 -4.07 -0.24 -5.85
C LYS A 80 -2.75 -0.29 -5.09
N VAL A 81 -1.69 0.22 -5.70
CA VAL A 81 -0.37 0.32 -5.08
C VAL A 81 0.05 1.78 -5.04
N ILE A 82 0.43 2.23 -3.87
CA ILE A 82 0.89 3.59 -3.67
C ILE A 82 2.36 3.54 -3.24
N PRO A 83 3.28 3.96 -4.10
CA PRO A 83 4.69 3.98 -3.72
C PRO A 83 4.99 5.12 -2.76
N ARG A 84 5.86 4.87 -1.81
CA ARG A 84 6.29 5.89 -0.86
C ARG A 84 7.78 5.75 -0.63
N GLY A 85 8.52 6.79 -0.96
CA GLY A 85 9.93 6.87 -0.69
C GLY A 85 10.24 7.76 0.49
N ALA A 86 11.48 7.75 0.93
CA ALA A 86 11.92 8.62 2.01
C ALA A 86 11.81 10.09 1.58
N GLY A 87 11.21 10.90 2.42
CA GLY A 87 11.10 12.33 2.16
C GLY A 87 10.05 12.73 1.14
N THR A 88 9.32 11.78 0.59
CA THR A 88 8.26 12.10 -0.36
C THR A 88 6.93 12.10 0.37
N GLY A 89 6.18 13.18 0.20
CA GLY A 89 4.82 13.23 0.68
C GLY A 89 3.88 12.73 -0.40
N LEU A 90 2.74 12.21 0.01
CA LEU A 90 1.66 11.96 -0.92
C LEU A 90 0.94 13.26 -1.14
N SER A 91 1.02 13.76 -2.36
CA SER A 91 0.24 14.93 -2.74
C SER A 91 -1.14 14.48 -3.17
N GLY A 92 -2.08 15.37 -3.11
CA GLY A 92 -3.42 15.08 -3.59
C GLY A 92 -4.29 14.35 -2.59
N GLY A 93 -4.15 14.67 -1.40
CA GLY A 93 -4.72 14.23 -0.19
C GLY A 93 -6.08 13.63 -0.04
N ALA A 94 -6.77 13.16 -1.03
CA ALA A 94 -8.10 12.61 -0.81
C ALA A 94 -8.27 11.17 -1.32
N LEU A 95 -7.15 10.46 -1.47
CA LEU A 95 -7.22 9.09 -1.98
C LEU A 95 -7.70 8.14 -0.88
N PRO A 96 -8.69 7.31 -1.17
CA PRO A 96 -9.07 6.27 -0.22
C PRO A 96 -7.96 5.21 -0.17
N LEU A 97 -7.61 4.79 1.02
CA LEU A 97 -6.49 3.88 1.24
C LEU A 97 -6.88 2.49 1.72
N LYS A 98 -8.14 2.32 2.13
CA LYS A 98 -8.55 1.04 2.73
C LYS A 98 -8.36 -0.17 1.82
N ASP A 99 -8.41 0.04 0.51
CA ASP A 99 -8.21 -1.02 -0.48
C ASP A 99 -6.86 -0.91 -1.18
N ALA A 100 -5.94 -0.13 -0.64
CA ALA A 100 -4.65 0.11 -1.27
C ALA A 100 -3.51 -0.46 -0.44
N VAL A 101 -2.45 -0.84 -1.14
CA VAL A 101 -1.20 -1.31 -0.53
C VAL A 101 -0.17 -0.20 -0.70
N ILE A 102 0.51 0.14 0.37
CA ILE A 102 1.61 1.09 0.31
C ILE A 102 2.91 0.32 0.11
N LEU A 103 3.65 0.71 -0.89
CA LEU A 103 4.94 0.12 -1.21
C LEU A 103 6.04 1.04 -0.69
N GLY A 104 6.66 0.64 0.40
CA GLY A 104 7.70 1.43 1.03
C GLY A 104 9.05 1.19 0.37
N LEU A 105 9.56 2.21 -0.31
CA LEU A 105 10.77 2.10 -1.10
C LEU A 105 12.01 2.65 -0.41
N SER A 106 11.87 3.18 0.78
CA SER A 106 12.96 3.86 1.47
C SER A 106 14.13 2.94 1.85
N LEU A 107 13.89 1.64 1.95
CA LEU A 107 14.93 0.68 2.31
C LEU A 107 15.64 0.05 1.11
N ILE A 108 15.22 0.39 -0.10
CA ILE A 108 15.82 -0.18 -1.29
C ILE A 108 17.00 0.68 -1.70
N HIS A 109 18.16 0.07 -1.78
CA HIS A 109 19.35 0.71 -2.34
C HIS A 109 19.38 0.41 -3.84
N ILE A 110 19.25 1.46 -4.58
CA ILE A 110 19.31 1.38 -6.04
C ILE A 110 20.67 1.83 -6.49
#